data_cc87e7f561cbe163b7b36a148d4e4afa
#
_entry.id   cc87e7f561cbe163b7b36a148d4e4afa
#
_cell.length_a   1.000
_cell.length_b   1.000
_cell.length_c   1.000
_cell.angle_alpha   90.00
_cell.angle_beta   90.00
_cell.angle_gamma   90.00
#
_symmetry.space_group_name_H-M   'P 1'
#
loop_
_entity.id
_entity.type
_entity.pdbx_description
1 polymer ?
#
loop_
_entity_poly.entity_id
_entity_poly.type
_entity_poly.pdbx_seq_one_letter_code
_entity_poly.pdbx_strand_id
1 'polypeptide(L)'
;SEWTMDSAHNATSQNTPESIAGPFDGKLITCPDDCVASTVQMISSAESSIDLSVQYLDLDWYWGFGENPLIEALHEAAIRGVQIRLILNGFYAEWDDEIRDTIHLFNTDWNGTQGLDATARLMSTSENISKLHNKGAIIDGSSVLVGSMNWGSSAALRNREMGILINNEELASVYLSSFESDWGRMDSSTDSDGDLMPDFWEDLYGLNRHSAAVIGTALSEQSMDPDSDGLNNLNEYL
;
A
#
# COMPACT_ATOMS: atom_id res chain seq x y z
N SER A 1 -14.20 17.31 31.27
CA SER A 1 -12.87 17.68 30.77
C SER A 1 -12.96 17.87 29.27
N GLU A 2 -12.89 19.11 28.83
CA GLU A 2 -12.81 19.45 27.41
C GLU A 2 -11.46 18.99 26.86
N TRP A 3 -11.49 18.19 25.82
CA TRP A 3 -10.30 17.90 25.03
C TRP A 3 -10.00 19.13 24.19
N THR A 4 -9.05 19.95 24.60
CA THR A 4 -8.47 20.96 23.75
C THR A 4 -7.45 20.27 22.84
N MET A 5 -7.70 20.24 21.53
CA MET A 5 -6.68 19.88 20.56
C MET A 5 -5.55 20.88 20.67
N ASP A 6 -4.34 20.40 20.93
CA ASP A 6 -3.15 21.22 20.92
C ASP A 6 -2.95 21.79 19.51
N SER A 7 -2.85 23.12 19.42
CA SER A 7 -2.72 23.87 18.16
C SER A 7 -1.39 23.63 17.40
N ALA A 8 -0.55 22.73 17.90
CA ALA A 8 0.72 22.36 17.27
C ALA A 8 0.59 21.31 16.14
N HIS A 9 -0.58 20.69 15.98
CA HIS A 9 -0.84 19.75 14.89
C HIS A 9 -1.71 20.40 13.79
N ASN A 10 -1.25 21.50 13.23
CA ASN A 10 -1.74 21.98 11.96
C ASN A 10 -1.17 21.13 10.82
N ALA A 11 -1.58 19.87 10.76
CA ALA A 11 -1.60 19.18 9.49
C ALA A 11 -2.58 19.96 8.63
N THR A 12 -2.08 20.74 7.68
CA THR A 12 -2.94 21.35 6.65
C THR A 12 -3.54 20.18 5.89
N SER A 13 -4.81 19.86 6.21
CA SER A 13 -5.58 18.90 5.44
C SER A 13 -5.52 19.35 3.99
N GLN A 14 -4.92 18.54 3.13
CA GLN A 14 -4.86 18.85 1.70
C GLN A 14 -6.21 18.59 1.03
N ASN A 15 -7.08 17.85 1.70
CA ASN A 15 -8.43 17.56 1.23
C ASN A 15 -9.45 18.28 2.11
N THR A 16 -10.29 19.09 1.49
CA THR A 16 -11.48 19.65 2.15
C THR A 16 -12.44 18.48 2.40
N PRO A 17 -12.93 18.29 3.65
CA PRO A 17 -13.94 17.29 3.90
C PRO A 17 -15.17 17.50 3.02
N GLU A 18 -15.53 16.51 2.24
CA GLU A 18 -16.71 16.54 1.39
C GLU A 18 -17.85 15.76 2.04
N SER A 19 -19.07 16.29 1.93
CA SER A 19 -20.29 15.64 2.38
C SER A 19 -21.04 15.16 1.18
N ILE A 20 -21.18 13.84 1.07
CA ILE A 20 -21.99 13.20 0.03
C ILE A 20 -23.30 12.78 0.66
N ALA A 21 -24.41 13.27 0.14
CA ALA A 21 -25.74 12.99 0.65
C ALA A 21 -26.51 12.10 -0.34
N GLY A 22 -27.22 11.11 0.18
CA GLY A 22 -28.08 10.26 -0.65
C GLY A 22 -28.27 8.87 -0.07
N PRO A 23 -29.13 8.04 -0.69
CA PRO A 23 -29.19 6.63 -0.37
C PRO A 23 -27.90 5.97 -0.91
N PHE A 24 -27.20 5.24 -0.05
CA PHE A 24 -26.05 4.43 -0.43
C PHE A 24 -26.43 2.96 -0.46
N ASP A 25 -26.00 2.25 -1.51
CA ASP A 25 -25.93 0.80 -1.48
C ASP A 25 -24.65 0.39 -0.78
N GLY A 26 -24.78 -0.17 0.42
CA GLY A 26 -23.63 -0.49 1.26
C GLY A 26 -23.81 -1.80 2.01
N LYS A 27 -22.71 -2.53 2.17
CA LYS A 27 -22.63 -3.77 2.94
C LYS A 27 -21.68 -3.59 4.11
N LEU A 28 -22.16 -3.81 5.34
CA LEU A 28 -21.31 -3.93 6.51
C LEU A 28 -20.56 -5.27 6.44
N ILE A 29 -19.27 -5.22 6.70
CA ILE A 29 -18.36 -6.37 6.72
C ILE A 29 -17.78 -6.49 8.12
N THR A 30 -17.79 -7.70 8.69
CA THR A 30 -17.28 -7.95 10.05
C THR A 30 -16.32 -9.14 10.08
N CYS A 31 -15.19 -8.98 10.78
CA CYS A 31 -14.28 -10.08 11.05
C CYS A 31 -14.53 -10.67 12.44
N PRO A 32 -14.29 -11.97 12.61
CA PRO A 32 -13.90 -12.96 11.58
C PRO A 32 -15.09 -13.56 10.83
N ASP A 33 -16.30 -12.98 10.94
CA ASP A 33 -17.54 -13.64 10.53
C ASP A 33 -17.65 -13.76 9.00
N ASP A 34 -17.48 -12.65 8.25
CA ASP A 34 -17.67 -12.63 6.80
C ASP A 34 -16.63 -11.77 6.02
N CYS A 35 -15.69 -11.13 6.71
CA CYS A 35 -14.81 -10.15 6.09
C CYS A 35 -13.95 -10.75 4.96
N VAL A 36 -13.39 -11.93 5.14
CA VAL A 36 -12.56 -12.59 4.12
C VAL A 36 -13.41 -12.90 2.88
N ALA A 37 -14.52 -13.58 3.07
CA ALA A 37 -15.40 -13.97 1.95
C ALA A 37 -15.95 -12.74 1.21
N SER A 38 -16.32 -11.68 1.94
CA SER A 38 -16.81 -10.44 1.35
C SER A 38 -15.72 -9.69 0.58
N THR A 39 -14.49 -9.64 1.10
CA THR A 39 -13.36 -8.99 0.41
C THR A 39 -12.94 -9.78 -0.82
N VAL A 40 -12.86 -11.11 -0.75
CA VAL A 40 -12.60 -11.97 -1.91
C VAL A 40 -13.68 -11.79 -2.98
N GLN A 41 -14.96 -11.74 -2.59
CA GLN A 41 -16.07 -11.50 -3.53
C GLN A 41 -15.93 -10.14 -4.21
N MET A 42 -15.57 -9.08 -3.46
CA MET A 42 -15.36 -7.74 -3.99
C MET A 42 -14.20 -7.74 -5.01
N ILE A 43 -13.03 -8.31 -4.68
CA ILE A 43 -11.89 -8.43 -5.59
C ILE A 43 -12.27 -9.23 -6.85
N SER A 44 -13.00 -10.31 -6.67
CA SER A 44 -13.43 -11.18 -7.78
C SER A 44 -14.42 -10.50 -8.72
N SER A 45 -15.15 -9.48 -8.24
CA SER A 45 -16.10 -8.72 -9.07
C SER A 45 -15.46 -7.58 -9.85
N ALA A 46 -14.18 -7.25 -9.60
CA ALA A 46 -13.47 -6.21 -10.34
C ALA A 46 -13.34 -6.56 -11.82
N GLU A 47 -13.62 -5.56 -12.68
CA GLU A 47 -13.59 -5.68 -14.14
C GLU A 47 -12.45 -4.88 -14.78
N SER A 48 -11.98 -3.80 -14.14
CA SER A 48 -10.99 -2.88 -14.72
C SER A 48 -9.86 -2.51 -13.78
N SER A 49 -10.14 -2.17 -12.52
CA SER A 49 -9.10 -1.69 -11.59
C SER A 49 -9.37 -2.00 -10.14
N ILE A 50 -8.30 -2.19 -9.39
CA ILE A 50 -8.28 -2.29 -7.93
C ILE A 50 -7.17 -1.40 -7.40
N ASP A 51 -7.54 -0.36 -6.65
CA ASP A 51 -6.61 0.55 -5.99
C ASP A 51 -6.65 0.30 -4.48
N LEU A 52 -5.55 -0.21 -3.94
CA LEU A 52 -5.42 -0.60 -2.55
C LEU A 52 -4.53 0.36 -1.78
N SER A 53 -4.99 0.78 -0.61
CA SER A 53 -4.18 1.54 0.34
C SER A 53 -4.28 0.86 1.69
N VAL A 54 -3.25 0.09 2.06
CA VAL A 54 -3.25 -0.73 3.28
C VAL A 54 -1.94 -0.58 4.05
N GLN A 55 -2.04 -0.62 5.37
CA GLN A 55 -0.86 -0.47 6.21
C GLN A 55 0.15 -1.60 5.97
N TYR A 56 -0.32 -2.83 5.93
CA TYR A 56 0.43 -4.03 5.56
C TYR A 56 -0.53 -5.12 5.08
N LEU A 57 0.04 -6.08 4.37
CA LEU A 57 -0.64 -7.21 3.78
C LEU A 57 0.28 -8.41 3.93
N ASP A 58 -0.19 -9.46 4.61
CA ASP A 58 0.59 -10.68 4.78
C ASP A 58 0.48 -11.53 3.51
N LEU A 59 1.61 -11.98 2.94
CA LEU A 59 1.60 -12.87 1.78
C LEU A 59 1.06 -14.24 2.14
N ASP A 60 1.46 -14.76 3.30
CA ASP A 60 1.02 -16.03 3.84
C ASP A 60 0.30 -15.85 5.17
N TRP A 61 -0.75 -16.64 5.37
CA TRP A 61 -1.39 -16.71 6.67
C TRP A 61 -0.78 -17.81 7.53
N TYR A 62 0.14 -17.40 8.41
CA TYR A 62 0.83 -18.26 9.35
C TYR A 62 -0.13 -19.05 10.24
N TRP A 63 0.42 -19.99 11.00
CA TRP A 63 -0.29 -20.83 11.97
C TRP A 63 -1.21 -21.91 11.37
N GLY A 64 -0.92 -22.36 10.16
CA GLY A 64 -1.65 -23.47 9.52
C GLY A 64 -2.93 -23.02 8.79
N PHE A 65 -3.09 -21.72 8.55
CA PHE A 65 -4.20 -21.19 7.75
C PHE A 65 -3.91 -21.21 6.24
N GLY A 66 -2.65 -21.47 5.83
CA GLY A 66 -2.25 -21.57 4.43
C GLY A 66 -2.00 -20.21 3.77
N GLU A 67 -2.07 -20.21 2.45
CA GLU A 67 -1.91 -19.01 1.64
C GLU A 67 -2.98 -17.96 1.94
N ASN A 68 -2.65 -16.68 1.77
CA ASN A 68 -3.60 -15.59 1.97
C ASN A 68 -4.62 -15.55 0.81
N PRO A 69 -5.91 -15.86 1.03
CA PRO A 69 -6.91 -15.89 -0.03
C PRO A 69 -7.18 -14.53 -0.67
N LEU A 70 -6.77 -13.43 -0.02
CA LEU A 70 -6.87 -12.09 -0.59
C LEU A 70 -5.79 -11.88 -1.66
N ILE A 71 -4.58 -12.41 -1.45
CA ILE A 71 -3.50 -12.42 -2.45
C ILE A 71 -3.90 -13.27 -3.65
N GLU A 72 -4.43 -14.47 -3.41
CA GLU A 72 -4.92 -15.34 -4.49
C GLU A 72 -5.99 -14.63 -5.32
N ALA A 73 -6.96 -14.00 -4.67
CA ALA A 73 -8.01 -13.25 -5.37
C ALA A 73 -7.47 -12.06 -6.18
N LEU A 74 -6.47 -11.33 -5.68
CA LEU A 74 -5.78 -10.26 -6.42
C LEU A 74 -5.04 -10.80 -7.63
N HIS A 75 -4.30 -11.91 -7.47
CA HIS A 75 -3.59 -12.56 -8.57
C HIS A 75 -4.56 -12.99 -9.69
N GLU A 76 -5.66 -13.64 -9.32
CA GLU A 76 -6.72 -14.03 -10.26
C GLU A 76 -7.35 -12.81 -10.96
N ALA A 77 -7.52 -11.69 -10.27
CA ALA A 77 -7.99 -10.46 -10.87
C ALA A 77 -6.97 -9.90 -11.89
N ALA A 78 -5.68 -9.90 -11.55
CA ALA A 78 -4.61 -9.48 -12.46
C ALA A 78 -4.54 -10.39 -13.71
N ILE A 79 -4.70 -11.71 -13.55
CA ILE A 79 -4.78 -12.65 -14.69
C ILE A 79 -5.98 -12.34 -15.60
N ARG A 80 -7.09 -11.86 -15.05
CA ARG A 80 -8.25 -11.40 -15.85
C ARG A 80 -8.00 -10.09 -16.60
N GLY A 81 -6.88 -9.41 -16.34
CA GLY A 81 -6.53 -8.12 -16.95
C GLY A 81 -6.97 -6.91 -16.13
N VAL A 82 -7.33 -7.11 -14.86
CA VAL A 82 -7.61 -6.01 -13.93
C VAL A 82 -6.29 -5.35 -13.53
N GLN A 83 -6.21 -4.02 -13.66
CA GLN A 83 -5.07 -3.26 -13.14
C GLN A 83 -5.10 -3.25 -11.62
N ILE A 84 -3.96 -3.53 -10.99
CA ILE A 84 -3.83 -3.51 -9.53
C ILE A 84 -2.75 -2.52 -9.12
N ARG A 85 -3.13 -1.55 -8.27
CA ARG A 85 -2.18 -0.63 -7.64
C ARG A 85 -2.28 -0.75 -6.13
N LEU A 86 -1.15 -0.92 -5.48
CA LEU A 86 -1.04 -1.11 -4.03
C LEU A 86 -0.14 -0.06 -3.41
N ILE A 87 -0.64 0.63 -2.39
CA ILE A 87 0.17 1.48 -1.51
C ILE A 87 0.32 0.79 -0.15
N LEU A 88 1.56 0.55 0.25
CA LEU A 88 1.93 0.01 1.56
C LEU A 88 2.59 1.07 2.43
N ASN A 89 2.58 0.84 3.74
CA ASN A 89 3.26 1.71 4.69
C ASN A 89 4.78 1.48 4.65
N GLY A 90 5.55 2.48 4.24
CA GLY A 90 7.01 2.42 4.20
C GLY A 90 7.69 2.51 5.57
N PHE A 91 6.98 2.95 6.64
CA PHE A 91 7.57 3.16 7.97
C PHE A 91 8.24 1.90 8.56
N TYR A 92 7.76 0.72 8.22
CA TYR A 92 8.31 -0.55 8.72
C TYR A 92 9.15 -1.31 7.67
N ALA A 93 9.27 -0.80 6.44
CA ALA A 93 9.93 -1.52 5.35
C ALA A 93 11.40 -1.88 5.64
N GLU A 94 12.11 -1.05 6.42
CA GLU A 94 13.48 -1.30 6.85
C GLU A 94 13.62 -2.56 7.73
N TRP A 95 12.58 -2.90 8.50
CA TRP A 95 12.62 -4.00 9.49
C TRP A 95 11.67 -5.15 9.20
N ASP A 96 10.82 -5.00 8.19
CA ASP A 96 9.76 -5.96 7.86
C ASP A 96 9.98 -6.53 6.45
N ASP A 97 10.58 -7.70 6.42
CA ASP A 97 10.87 -8.41 5.16
C ASP A 97 9.60 -8.66 4.35
N GLU A 98 8.47 -8.89 5.01
CA GLU A 98 7.20 -9.18 4.33
C GLU A 98 6.69 -8.01 3.48
N ILE A 99 6.99 -6.77 3.88
CA ILE A 99 6.69 -5.57 3.07
C ILE A 99 7.54 -5.58 1.79
N ARG A 100 8.83 -5.90 1.89
CA ARG A 100 9.73 -6.02 0.73
C ARG A 100 9.31 -7.16 -0.19
N ASP A 101 9.00 -8.32 0.38
CA ASP A 101 8.52 -9.47 -0.37
C ASP A 101 7.21 -9.16 -1.11
N THR A 102 6.32 -8.35 -0.51
CA THR A 102 5.09 -7.89 -1.17
C THR A 102 5.40 -6.98 -2.36
N ILE A 103 6.31 -6.02 -2.21
CA ILE A 103 6.76 -5.15 -3.31
C ILE A 103 7.36 -6.00 -4.43
N HIS A 104 8.24 -6.96 -4.10
CA HIS A 104 8.85 -7.86 -5.07
C HIS A 104 7.80 -8.69 -5.81
N LEU A 105 6.85 -9.28 -5.10
CA LEU A 105 5.76 -10.05 -5.70
C LEU A 105 5.00 -9.25 -6.76
N PHE A 106 4.57 -8.03 -6.44
CA PHE A 106 3.78 -7.22 -7.35
C PHE A 106 4.60 -6.70 -8.53
N ASN A 107 5.80 -6.14 -8.27
CA ASN A 107 6.57 -5.42 -9.28
C ASN A 107 7.43 -6.35 -10.13
N THR A 108 8.02 -7.39 -9.53
CA THR A 108 8.96 -8.29 -10.20
C THR A 108 8.25 -9.56 -10.70
N ASP A 109 7.54 -10.25 -9.82
CA ASP A 109 6.95 -11.54 -10.20
C ASP A 109 5.71 -11.36 -11.07
N TRP A 110 4.77 -10.52 -10.65
CA TRP A 110 3.52 -10.30 -11.39
C TRP A 110 3.72 -9.39 -12.59
N ASN A 111 4.25 -8.19 -12.38
CA ASN A 111 4.44 -7.22 -13.48
C ASN A 111 5.61 -7.65 -14.38
N GLY A 112 6.80 -7.79 -13.84
CA GLY A 112 8.02 -8.06 -14.61
C GLY A 112 8.03 -9.44 -15.28
N THR A 113 7.81 -10.52 -14.50
CA THR A 113 7.95 -11.89 -14.99
C THR A 113 6.71 -12.38 -15.72
N GLN A 114 5.51 -12.15 -15.16
CA GLN A 114 4.25 -12.64 -15.72
C GLN A 114 3.58 -11.64 -16.68
N GLY A 115 4.01 -10.37 -16.68
CA GLY A 115 3.44 -9.31 -17.53
C GLY A 115 2.03 -8.89 -17.11
N LEU A 116 1.69 -9.05 -15.81
CA LEU A 116 0.42 -8.61 -15.25
C LEU A 116 0.48 -7.12 -14.94
N ASP A 117 -0.65 -6.40 -15.07
CA ASP A 117 -0.74 -4.98 -14.71
C ASP A 117 -0.92 -4.81 -13.19
N ALA A 118 0.13 -5.08 -12.44
CA ALA A 118 0.16 -4.99 -10.99
C ALA A 118 1.39 -4.20 -10.54
N THR A 119 1.19 -3.20 -9.68
CA THR A 119 2.28 -2.36 -9.16
C THR A 119 2.06 -2.04 -7.70
N ALA A 120 3.10 -2.15 -6.89
CA ALA A 120 3.08 -1.75 -5.49
C ALA A 120 4.10 -0.65 -5.22
N ARG A 121 3.77 0.27 -4.32
CA ARG A 121 4.62 1.39 -3.90
C ARG A 121 4.62 1.52 -2.38
N LEU A 122 5.71 2.04 -1.83
CA LEU A 122 5.82 2.38 -0.42
C LEU A 122 5.47 3.85 -0.20
N MET A 123 4.62 4.12 0.77
CA MET A 123 4.38 5.47 1.23
C MET A 123 5.39 5.83 2.30
N SER A 124 6.31 6.71 1.95
CA SER A 124 7.30 7.26 2.88
C SER A 124 6.68 8.25 3.85
N THR A 125 7.29 8.39 5.01
CA THR A 125 6.92 9.41 5.98
C THR A 125 7.26 10.80 5.45
N SER A 126 6.42 11.78 5.74
CA SER A 126 6.64 13.19 5.42
C SER A 126 6.43 14.05 6.66
N GLU A 127 6.73 15.35 6.57
CA GLU A 127 6.49 16.30 7.68
C GLU A 127 5.04 16.28 8.20
N ASN A 128 4.09 15.90 7.34
CA ASN A 128 2.64 15.93 7.65
C ASN A 128 2.02 14.53 7.78
N ILE A 129 2.72 13.47 7.34
CA ILE A 129 2.22 12.09 7.38
C ILE A 129 3.30 11.21 8.01
N SER A 130 3.03 10.75 9.23
CA SER A 130 3.98 9.90 9.96
C SER A 130 3.91 8.43 9.54
N LYS A 131 2.79 7.97 9.01
CA LYS A 131 2.61 6.62 8.47
C LYS A 131 1.29 6.47 7.72
N LEU A 132 1.26 5.57 6.78
CA LEU A 132 0.02 5.07 6.18
C LEU A 132 -0.69 4.14 7.17
N HIS A 133 -1.94 4.43 7.50
CA HIS A 133 -2.73 3.57 8.39
C HIS A 133 -4.10 3.22 7.80
N ASN A 134 -4.25 3.44 6.50
CA ASN A 134 -5.46 3.09 5.76
C ASN A 134 -5.62 1.56 5.67
N LYS A 135 -6.85 1.11 5.51
CA LYS A 135 -7.23 -0.26 5.20
C LYS A 135 -8.43 -0.18 4.27
N GLY A 136 -8.17 0.16 3.03
CA GLY A 136 -9.23 0.41 2.06
C GLY A 136 -8.86 0.03 0.64
N ALA A 137 -9.90 -0.07 -0.18
CA ALA A 137 -9.79 -0.38 -1.59
C ALA A 137 -10.81 0.42 -2.39
N ILE A 138 -10.46 0.72 -3.62
CA ILE A 138 -11.37 1.27 -4.63
C ILE A 138 -11.45 0.25 -5.75
N ILE A 139 -12.67 -0.11 -6.16
CA ILE A 139 -12.91 -1.08 -7.21
C ILE A 139 -13.59 -0.38 -8.38
N ASP A 140 -12.99 -0.46 -9.57
CA ASP A 140 -13.51 0.06 -10.84
C ASP A 140 -13.91 1.54 -10.78
N GLY A 141 -13.31 2.32 -9.86
CA GLY A 141 -13.68 3.72 -9.62
C GLY A 141 -15.12 3.94 -9.18
N SER A 142 -15.84 2.90 -8.77
CA SER A 142 -17.28 2.95 -8.47
C SER A 142 -17.66 2.42 -7.09
N SER A 143 -16.82 1.61 -6.48
CA SER A 143 -17.05 1.03 -5.16
C SER A 143 -15.87 1.25 -4.24
N VAL A 144 -16.14 1.47 -2.95
CA VAL A 144 -15.12 1.73 -1.93
C VAL A 144 -15.30 0.79 -0.75
N LEU A 145 -14.23 0.11 -0.36
CA LEU A 145 -14.12 -0.57 0.91
C LEU A 145 -13.30 0.31 1.86
N VAL A 146 -13.86 0.61 3.03
CA VAL A 146 -13.16 1.29 4.12
C VAL A 146 -13.35 0.49 5.40
N GLY A 147 -12.29 0.26 6.16
CA GLY A 147 -12.38 -0.52 7.39
C GLY A 147 -11.17 -0.44 8.29
N SER A 148 -11.17 -1.30 9.29
CA SER A 148 -10.07 -1.44 10.24
C SER A 148 -9.19 -2.67 9.99
N MET A 149 -9.64 -3.62 9.15
CA MET A 149 -8.94 -4.87 8.87
C MET A 149 -7.65 -4.66 8.09
N ASN A 150 -6.51 -4.87 8.71
CA ASN A 150 -5.28 -5.15 7.95
C ASN A 150 -5.43 -6.49 7.22
N TRP A 151 -4.75 -6.64 6.09
CA TRP A 151 -4.93 -7.82 5.23
C TRP A 151 -4.04 -8.99 5.66
N GLY A 152 -3.98 -9.21 6.97
CA GLY A 152 -3.23 -10.27 7.61
C GLY A 152 -4.12 -11.20 8.45
N SER A 153 -3.59 -12.37 8.76
CA SER A 153 -4.31 -13.48 9.42
C SER A 153 -4.93 -13.08 10.78
N SER A 154 -4.21 -12.30 11.58
CA SER A 154 -4.71 -11.88 12.90
C SER A 154 -5.94 -10.98 12.80
N ALA A 155 -5.92 -9.99 11.89
CA ALA A 155 -7.03 -9.08 11.68
C ALA A 155 -8.24 -9.82 11.06
N ALA A 156 -7.98 -10.66 10.06
CA ALA A 156 -9.02 -11.34 9.31
C ALA A 156 -9.72 -12.47 10.09
N LEU A 157 -8.97 -13.23 10.92
CA LEU A 157 -9.44 -14.49 11.49
C LEU A 157 -9.61 -14.47 13.03
N ARG A 158 -9.06 -13.49 13.72
CA ARG A 158 -9.02 -13.47 15.18
C ARG A 158 -9.51 -12.19 15.82
N ASN A 159 -9.35 -11.05 15.15
CA ASN A 159 -9.80 -9.77 15.69
C ASN A 159 -11.28 -9.52 15.37
N ARG A 160 -11.90 -8.67 16.17
CA ARG A 160 -13.16 -8.04 15.81
C ARG A 160 -12.84 -6.77 15.03
N GLU A 161 -12.91 -6.87 13.69
CA GLU A 161 -12.74 -5.75 12.78
C GLU A 161 -14.06 -5.41 12.10
N MET A 162 -14.16 -4.20 11.60
CA MET A 162 -15.34 -3.73 10.87
C MET A 162 -14.91 -2.99 9.60
N GLY A 163 -15.70 -3.16 8.56
CA GLY A 163 -15.56 -2.44 7.30
C GLY A 163 -16.92 -2.20 6.68
N ILE A 164 -16.96 -1.28 5.75
CA ILE A 164 -18.12 -1.00 4.93
C ILE A 164 -17.71 -0.97 3.47
N LEU A 165 -18.40 -1.74 2.64
CA LEU A 165 -18.34 -1.63 1.18
C LEU A 165 -19.51 -0.75 0.72
N ILE A 166 -19.22 0.30 -0.02
CA ILE A 166 -20.20 1.26 -0.52
C ILE A 166 -20.08 1.34 -2.04
N ASN A 167 -21.19 1.10 -2.73
CA ASN A 167 -21.31 1.30 -4.18
C ASN A 167 -21.79 2.73 -4.43
N ASN A 168 -20.87 3.62 -4.76
CA ASN A 168 -21.18 5.02 -5.06
C ASN A 168 -20.00 5.66 -5.80
N GLU A 169 -20.20 6.05 -7.06
CA GLU A 169 -19.16 6.62 -7.91
C GLU A 169 -18.62 7.97 -7.38
N GLU A 170 -19.47 8.81 -6.79
CA GLU A 170 -19.05 10.10 -6.25
C GLU A 170 -18.12 9.91 -5.04
N LEU A 171 -18.47 8.99 -4.11
CA LEU A 171 -17.61 8.64 -2.99
C LEU A 171 -16.31 7.97 -3.46
N ALA A 172 -16.39 7.09 -4.44
CA ALA A 172 -15.22 6.44 -5.02
C ALA A 172 -14.28 7.47 -5.65
N SER A 173 -14.80 8.48 -6.36
CA SER A 173 -14.00 9.54 -6.96
C SER A 173 -13.25 10.39 -5.92
N VAL A 174 -13.88 10.69 -4.77
CA VAL A 174 -13.23 11.40 -3.66
C VAL A 174 -12.10 10.57 -3.07
N TYR A 175 -12.36 9.28 -2.83
CA TYR A 175 -11.33 8.39 -2.28
C TYR A 175 -10.20 8.13 -3.28
N LEU A 176 -10.53 7.99 -4.57
CA LEU A 176 -9.56 7.87 -5.65
C LEU A 176 -8.68 9.12 -5.78
N SER A 177 -9.25 10.30 -5.64
CA SER A 177 -8.48 11.56 -5.64
C SER A 177 -7.43 11.59 -4.52
N SER A 178 -7.77 11.10 -3.34
CA SER A 178 -6.81 10.95 -2.24
C SER A 178 -5.74 9.91 -2.55
N PHE A 179 -6.14 8.76 -3.09
CA PHE A 179 -5.23 7.70 -3.53
C PHE A 179 -4.25 8.20 -4.60
N GLU A 180 -4.73 8.90 -5.63
CA GLU A 180 -3.89 9.46 -6.70
C GLU A 180 -2.89 10.51 -6.17
N SER A 181 -3.33 11.32 -5.19
CA SER A 181 -2.42 12.26 -4.53
C SER A 181 -1.28 11.53 -3.81
N ASP A 182 -1.59 10.44 -3.12
CA ASP A 182 -0.59 9.63 -2.44
C ASP A 182 0.27 8.85 -3.44
N TRP A 183 -0.35 8.26 -4.46
CA TRP A 183 0.33 7.52 -5.53
C TRP A 183 1.31 8.39 -6.32
N GLY A 184 0.93 9.62 -6.65
CA GLY A 184 1.79 10.56 -7.38
C GLY A 184 2.99 11.07 -6.58
N ARG A 185 2.93 11.06 -5.25
CA ARG A 185 4.07 11.40 -4.39
C ARG A 185 5.14 10.32 -4.36
N MET A 186 4.79 9.10 -4.74
CA MET A 186 5.67 7.94 -4.77
C MET A 186 6.05 7.60 -6.20
N ASP A 187 6.23 8.63 -7.05
CA ASP A 187 6.68 8.42 -8.42
C ASP A 187 8.03 7.70 -8.39
N SER A 188 8.08 6.54 -9.04
CA SER A 188 9.29 5.72 -9.14
C SER A 188 10.45 6.42 -9.87
N SER A 189 10.19 7.59 -10.45
CA SER A 189 11.21 8.41 -11.11
C SER A 189 11.79 9.51 -10.22
N THR A 190 11.25 9.72 -9.00
CA THR A 190 11.80 10.72 -8.07
C THR A 190 13.09 10.18 -7.49
N ASP A 191 14.19 10.88 -7.74
CA ASP A 191 15.53 10.67 -7.23
C ASP A 191 15.96 12.00 -6.61
N SER A 192 15.79 12.12 -5.28
CA SER A 192 15.92 13.40 -4.57
C SER A 192 17.35 13.87 -4.40
N ASP A 193 18.35 12.99 -4.44
CA ASP A 193 19.76 13.32 -4.30
C ASP A 193 20.58 13.13 -5.57
N GLY A 194 19.98 12.57 -6.62
CA GLY A 194 20.54 12.46 -7.95
C GLY A 194 21.57 11.34 -8.09
N ASP A 195 21.46 10.30 -7.28
CA ASP A 195 22.43 9.20 -7.26
C ASP A 195 22.03 8.02 -8.15
N LEU A 196 20.98 8.15 -8.94
CA LEU A 196 20.41 7.18 -9.89
C LEU A 196 19.63 6.02 -9.23
N MET A 197 19.44 6.04 -7.93
CA MET A 197 18.52 5.17 -7.23
C MET A 197 17.26 5.98 -6.88
N PRO A 198 16.06 5.54 -7.25
CA PRO A 198 14.86 6.29 -6.92
C PRO A 198 14.56 6.28 -5.43
N ASP A 199 13.98 7.37 -4.92
CA ASP A 199 13.57 7.53 -3.52
C ASP A 199 12.83 6.30 -2.96
N PHE A 200 11.93 5.69 -3.77
CA PHE A 200 11.17 4.53 -3.32
C PHE A 200 12.05 3.30 -3.08
N TRP A 201 13.09 3.12 -3.90
CA TRP A 201 14.02 2.02 -3.78
C TRP A 201 14.92 2.21 -2.56
N GLU A 202 15.40 3.43 -2.35
CA GLU A 202 16.20 3.78 -1.19
C GLU A 202 15.42 3.61 0.12
N ASP A 203 14.17 4.09 0.16
CA ASP A 203 13.28 3.87 1.32
C ASP A 203 13.04 2.36 1.59
N LEU A 204 12.93 1.54 0.53
CA LEU A 204 12.73 0.09 0.63
C LEU A 204 13.92 -0.61 1.28
N TYR A 205 15.13 -0.17 0.94
CA TYR A 205 16.39 -0.77 1.40
C TYR A 205 17.06 0.01 2.55
N GLY A 206 16.36 0.98 3.15
CA GLY A 206 16.85 1.75 4.31
C GLY A 206 17.98 2.69 3.97
N LEU A 207 18.10 3.11 2.71
CA LEU A 207 19.06 4.11 2.25
C LEU A 207 18.53 5.53 2.46
N ASN A 208 19.38 6.53 2.30
CA ASN A 208 18.98 7.91 2.55
C ASN A 208 18.68 8.66 1.26
N ARG A 209 17.44 8.64 0.79
CA ARG A 209 16.95 9.31 -0.41
C ARG A 209 17.28 10.80 -0.55
N HIS A 210 17.87 11.42 0.46
CA HIS A 210 18.31 12.83 0.42
C HIS A 210 19.82 12.98 0.47
N SER A 211 20.58 11.89 0.43
CA SER A 211 22.03 11.93 0.52
C SER A 211 22.67 10.69 -0.09
N ALA A 212 23.21 10.81 -1.27
CA ALA A 212 24.00 9.79 -1.95
C ALA A 212 25.24 9.30 -1.15
N ALA A 213 25.51 9.85 0.03
CA ALA A 213 26.66 9.56 0.85
C ALA A 213 26.27 8.84 2.14
N VAL A 214 26.94 7.74 2.44
CA VAL A 214 26.82 7.04 3.73
C VAL A 214 27.30 7.96 4.85
N ILE A 215 26.44 8.19 5.84
CA ILE A 215 26.69 9.09 6.96
C ILE A 215 28.02 8.75 7.64
N GLY A 216 28.93 9.71 7.67
CA GLY A 216 30.24 9.59 8.35
C GLY A 216 31.34 8.84 7.56
N THR A 217 31.10 8.54 6.31
CA THR A 217 32.08 7.90 5.40
C THR A 217 32.26 8.72 4.12
N ALA A 218 33.29 8.36 3.31
CA ALA A 218 33.50 8.91 1.97
C ALA A 218 32.89 7.99 0.88
N LEU A 219 32.12 6.97 1.26
CA LEU A 219 31.49 6.02 0.34
C LEU A 219 30.14 6.56 -0.10
N SER A 220 29.77 6.32 -1.34
CA SER A 220 28.40 6.53 -1.82
C SER A 220 27.54 5.30 -1.53
N GLU A 221 26.27 5.49 -1.26
CA GLU A 221 25.30 4.41 -1.02
C GLU A 221 25.19 3.49 -2.23
N GLN A 222 25.29 4.03 -3.46
CA GLN A 222 25.35 3.27 -4.70
C GLN A 222 26.41 2.17 -4.73
N SER A 223 27.56 2.40 -4.10
CA SER A 223 28.71 1.49 -4.13
C SER A 223 28.72 0.44 -3.04
N MET A 224 27.76 0.47 -2.14
CA MET A 224 27.65 -0.52 -1.07
C MET A 224 27.05 -1.83 -1.59
N ASP A 225 27.50 -2.93 -1.00
CA ASP A 225 27.02 -4.29 -1.20
C ASP A 225 26.75 -4.87 0.21
N PRO A 226 25.56 -4.55 0.80
CA PRO A 226 25.28 -4.87 2.20
C PRO A 226 25.11 -6.36 2.46
N ASP A 227 24.57 -7.11 1.50
CA ASP A 227 24.35 -8.55 1.60
C ASP A 227 25.51 -9.39 1.10
N SER A 228 26.52 -8.73 0.47
CA SER A 228 27.77 -9.34 0.00
C SER A 228 27.58 -10.40 -1.07
N ASP A 229 26.61 -10.22 -1.93
CA ASP A 229 26.36 -11.11 -3.07
C ASP A 229 27.19 -10.78 -4.31
N GLY A 230 27.88 -9.63 -4.31
CA GLY A 230 28.79 -9.16 -5.36
C GLY A 230 28.15 -8.12 -6.29
N LEU A 231 26.90 -7.74 -6.08
CA LEU A 231 26.26 -6.59 -6.68
C LEU A 231 26.25 -5.43 -5.67
N ASN A 232 26.43 -4.21 -6.13
CA ASN A 232 26.25 -3.04 -5.28
C ASN A 232 24.81 -2.52 -5.42
N ASN A 233 24.36 -1.69 -4.49
CA ASN A 233 22.99 -1.18 -4.45
C ASN A 233 22.48 -0.65 -5.80
N LEU A 234 23.31 0.11 -6.54
CA LEU A 234 22.94 0.59 -7.87
C LEU A 234 22.76 -0.54 -8.89
N ASN A 235 23.59 -1.58 -8.85
CA ASN A 235 23.49 -2.71 -9.77
C ASN A 235 22.34 -3.65 -9.40
N GLU A 236 21.91 -3.68 -8.15
CA GLU A 236 20.72 -4.40 -7.72
C GLU A 236 19.43 -3.69 -8.16
N TYR A 237 19.47 -2.35 -8.23
CA TYR A 237 18.34 -1.57 -8.74
C TYR A 237 18.20 -1.68 -10.27
N LEU A 238 19.31 -1.68 -11.03
CA LEU A 238 19.32 -1.66 -12.51
C LEU A 238 19.03 -3.04 -13.12
#